data_134a59d944b88661c01fa6ef592aa45a
#
_entry.id   134a59d944b88661c01fa6ef592aa45a
#
_cell.length_a   1.000
_cell.length_b   1.000
_cell.length_c   1.000
_cell.angle_alpha   90.00
_cell.angle_beta   90.00
_cell.angle_gamma   90.00
#
_symmetry.space_group_name_H-M   'P 1'
#
loop_
_entity.id
_entity.type
_entity.pdbx_description
1 polymer ?
#
loop_
_entity_poly.entity_id
_entity_poly.type
_entity_poly.pdbx_seq_one_letter_code
_entity_poly.pdbx_strand_id
1 'polypeptide(L)'
;VCNIWGLVQVPDLMSELMQIFLHDFNIVQIKTSAYHPQTNGSVERFHRTLKSMIRANVDKFPDAWDDSLPLLLFAYREIPVETLGFSPFEMLFGYSVRGPLELLKSAWKPTSLTKSKPKQNVLQYILGVREKLNVCRELALAHAKEEKVKSKTWYDRKALERSFEPEQLVLVCLPSMG
;
A
#
# COMPACT_ATOMS: atom_id res chain seq x y z
N VAL A 1 12.99 -6.77 11.56
CA VAL A 1 11.85 -6.38 10.71
C VAL A 1 10.75 -5.95 11.67
N CYS A 2 10.54 -4.63 11.85
CA CYS A 2 9.43 -4.13 12.67
C CYS A 2 8.14 -4.32 11.88
N ASN A 3 7.35 -5.31 12.26
CA ASN A 3 6.00 -5.47 11.75
C ASN A 3 5.10 -4.47 12.50
N ILE A 4 4.89 -3.31 11.89
CA ILE A 4 4.03 -2.25 12.44
C ILE A 4 2.70 -2.31 11.69
N TRP A 5 1.62 -2.58 12.41
CA TRP A 5 0.26 -2.53 11.86
C TRP A 5 -0.46 -1.31 12.41
N GLY A 6 -0.83 -0.39 11.52
CA GLY A 6 -1.72 0.73 11.87
C GLY A 6 -3.17 0.26 11.79
N LEU A 7 -3.88 0.22 12.89
CA LEU A 7 -5.26 -0.22 12.97
C LEU A 7 -6.18 0.94 13.35
N VAL A 8 -7.27 1.08 12.60
CA VAL A 8 -8.43 1.87 13.01
C VAL A 8 -9.00 1.24 14.28
N GLN A 9 -9.56 2.04 15.18
CA GLN A 9 -10.24 1.55 16.39
C GLN A 9 -11.53 0.80 16.02
N VAL A 10 -11.36 -0.39 15.44
CA VAL A 10 -12.47 -1.32 15.20
C VAL A 10 -12.52 -2.27 16.40
N PRO A 11 -13.69 -2.45 17.07
CA PRO A 11 -13.80 -3.29 18.25
C PRO A 11 -13.22 -4.69 18.08
N ASP A 12 -13.43 -5.32 16.94
CA ASP A 12 -12.94 -6.66 16.64
C ASP A 12 -11.41 -6.76 16.61
N LEU A 13 -10.74 -5.70 16.12
CA LEU A 13 -9.28 -5.62 16.08
C LEU A 13 -8.66 -5.21 17.42
N MET A 14 -9.50 -4.84 18.39
CA MET A 14 -9.12 -4.51 19.75
C MET A 14 -9.41 -5.64 20.73
N SER A 15 -9.95 -6.75 20.26
CA SER A 15 -10.28 -7.92 21.08
C SER A 15 -9.04 -8.52 21.75
N GLU A 16 -9.24 -9.17 22.89
CA GLU A 16 -8.17 -9.86 23.62
C GLU A 16 -7.49 -10.93 22.74
N LEU A 17 -8.28 -11.66 21.95
CA LEU A 17 -7.78 -12.66 21.02
C LEU A 17 -6.79 -12.05 20.00
N MET A 18 -7.11 -10.88 19.46
CA MET A 18 -6.23 -10.19 18.52
C MET A 18 -4.95 -9.70 19.21
N GLN A 19 -5.03 -9.26 20.45
CA GLN A 19 -3.85 -8.83 21.20
C GLN A 19 -2.90 -10.01 21.47
N ILE A 20 -3.43 -11.17 21.87
CA ILE A 20 -2.65 -12.40 22.03
C ILE A 20 -1.98 -12.79 20.71
N PHE A 21 -2.74 -12.80 19.61
CA PHE A 21 -2.24 -13.11 18.29
C PHE A 21 -1.06 -12.18 17.89
N LEU A 22 -1.24 -10.87 18.02
CA LEU A 22 -0.21 -9.89 17.69
C LEU A 22 1.05 -10.06 18.55
N HIS A 23 0.86 -10.35 19.84
CA HIS A 23 1.97 -10.63 20.77
C HIS A 23 2.76 -11.86 20.34
N ASP A 24 2.10 -12.98 20.04
CA ASP A 24 2.75 -14.24 19.65
C ASP A 24 3.54 -14.10 18.33
N PHE A 25 3.07 -13.25 17.41
CA PHE A 25 3.78 -12.93 16.17
C PHE A 25 4.77 -11.77 16.28
N ASN A 26 4.98 -11.25 17.50
CA ASN A 26 5.88 -10.12 17.75
C ASN A 26 5.56 -8.88 16.90
N ILE A 27 4.26 -8.58 16.75
CA ILE A 27 3.73 -7.46 15.96
C ILE A 27 3.34 -6.34 16.91
N VAL A 28 3.90 -5.15 16.71
CA VAL A 28 3.55 -3.96 17.49
C VAL A 28 2.30 -3.31 16.89
N GLN A 29 1.23 -3.24 17.69
CA GLN A 29 -0.01 -2.56 17.32
C GLN A 29 0.12 -1.04 17.54
N ILE A 30 -0.09 -0.26 16.47
CA ILE A 30 -0.19 1.20 16.56
C ILE A 30 -1.66 1.59 16.40
N LYS A 31 -2.19 2.28 17.39
CA LYS A 31 -3.58 2.77 17.39
C LYS A 31 -3.64 4.18 16.79
N THR A 32 -4.65 4.42 15.96
CA THR A 32 -4.94 5.77 15.49
C THR A 32 -5.72 6.55 16.56
N SER A 33 -5.60 7.87 16.55
CA SER A 33 -6.44 8.72 17.42
C SER A 33 -7.91 8.59 17.01
N ALA A 34 -8.79 8.65 17.99
CA ALA A 34 -10.22 8.72 17.72
C ALA A 34 -10.54 9.95 16.88
N TYR A 35 -11.46 9.81 15.92
CA TYR A 35 -11.92 10.89 15.03
C TYR A 35 -10.84 11.53 14.13
N HIS A 36 -9.69 10.86 13.94
CA HIS A 36 -8.64 11.33 13.05
C HIS A 36 -8.36 10.33 11.89
N PRO A 37 -9.27 10.20 10.92
CA PRO A 37 -9.17 9.22 9.83
C PRO A 37 -7.95 9.45 8.94
N GLN A 38 -7.42 10.66 8.91
CA GLN A 38 -6.24 11.01 8.10
C GLN A 38 -5.00 10.17 8.45
N THR A 39 -4.89 9.69 9.68
CA THR A 39 -3.81 8.81 10.12
C THR A 39 -3.76 7.51 9.31
N ASN A 40 -4.91 7.05 8.82
CA ASN A 40 -5.04 5.83 8.01
C ASN A 40 -5.38 6.11 6.54
N GLY A 41 -5.12 7.32 6.06
CA GLY A 41 -5.54 7.79 4.74
C GLY A 41 -5.04 6.95 3.56
N SER A 42 -3.91 6.22 3.70
CA SER A 42 -3.43 5.30 2.65
C SER A 42 -4.33 4.08 2.51
N VAL A 43 -4.79 3.51 3.62
CA VAL A 43 -5.71 2.36 3.63
C VAL A 43 -7.09 2.79 3.12
N GLU A 44 -7.56 3.98 3.49
CA GLU A 44 -8.83 4.50 2.99
C GLU A 44 -8.80 4.73 1.48
N ARG A 45 -7.70 5.27 0.94
CA ARG A 45 -7.50 5.39 -0.52
C ARG A 45 -7.51 4.03 -1.20
N PHE A 46 -6.80 3.05 -0.64
CA PHE A 46 -6.84 1.68 -1.16
C PHE A 46 -8.26 1.12 -1.18
N HIS A 47 -9.00 1.22 -0.07
CA HIS A 47 -10.40 0.75 -0.01
C HIS A 47 -11.29 1.46 -1.01
N ARG A 48 -11.11 2.77 -1.23
CA ARG A 48 -11.86 3.52 -2.24
C ARG A 48 -11.59 2.99 -3.65
N THR A 49 -10.33 2.77 -3.99
CA THR A 49 -9.93 2.21 -5.28
C THR A 49 -10.48 0.80 -5.45
N LEU A 50 -10.30 -0.06 -4.46
CA LEU A 50 -10.81 -1.44 -4.49
C LEU A 50 -12.33 -1.49 -4.65
N LYS A 51 -13.08 -0.68 -3.88
CA LYS A 51 -14.54 -0.57 -4.02
C LYS A 51 -14.96 -0.12 -5.42
N SER A 52 -14.22 0.81 -6.03
CA SER A 52 -14.48 1.25 -7.40
C SER A 52 -14.24 0.13 -8.41
N MET A 53 -13.16 -0.62 -8.26
CA MET A 53 -12.86 -1.78 -9.12
C MET A 53 -13.92 -2.88 -8.99
N ILE A 54 -14.33 -3.20 -7.75
CA ILE A 54 -15.39 -4.19 -7.50
C ILE A 54 -16.70 -3.72 -8.14
N ARG A 55 -17.13 -2.46 -7.97
CA ARG A 55 -18.36 -1.94 -8.59
C ARG A 55 -18.32 -2.10 -10.11
N ALA A 56 -17.26 -1.68 -10.76
CA ALA A 56 -17.10 -1.81 -12.20
C ALA A 56 -17.13 -3.27 -12.70
N ASN A 57 -16.76 -4.23 -11.84
CA ASN A 57 -16.84 -5.64 -12.15
C ASN A 57 -18.24 -6.21 -11.90
N VAL A 58 -18.87 -5.84 -10.78
CA VAL A 58 -20.24 -6.28 -10.43
C VAL A 58 -21.26 -5.81 -11.46
N ASP A 59 -21.09 -4.63 -12.05
CA ASP A 59 -21.95 -4.16 -13.14
C ASP A 59 -21.96 -5.10 -14.35
N LYS A 60 -20.89 -5.89 -14.55
CA LYS A 60 -20.76 -6.87 -15.64
C LYS A 60 -21.08 -8.29 -15.19
N PHE A 61 -20.72 -8.64 -13.97
CA PHE A 61 -20.81 -9.99 -13.40
C PHE A 61 -21.31 -9.94 -11.96
N PRO A 62 -22.64 -9.74 -11.74
CA PRO A 62 -23.19 -9.49 -10.40
C PRO A 62 -22.96 -10.65 -9.42
N ASP A 63 -23.04 -11.90 -9.89
CA ASP A 63 -23.01 -13.09 -9.05
C ASP A 63 -21.60 -13.68 -8.81
N ALA A 64 -20.55 -13.09 -9.42
CA ALA A 64 -19.18 -13.63 -9.40
C ALA A 64 -18.14 -12.58 -8.93
N TRP A 65 -18.54 -11.68 -8.04
CA TRP A 65 -17.66 -10.61 -7.59
C TRP A 65 -16.46 -11.12 -6.76
N ASP A 66 -16.69 -12.16 -5.96
CA ASP A 66 -15.70 -12.81 -5.10
C ASP A 66 -14.64 -13.56 -5.93
N ASP A 67 -15.06 -14.30 -6.96
CA ASP A 67 -14.16 -14.97 -7.91
C ASP A 67 -13.25 -13.97 -8.65
N SER A 68 -13.74 -12.76 -8.87
CA SER A 68 -13.00 -11.70 -9.54
C SER A 68 -11.99 -10.98 -8.62
N LEU A 69 -12.15 -11.08 -7.31
CA LEU A 69 -11.36 -10.34 -6.33
C LEU A 69 -9.84 -10.61 -6.46
N PRO A 70 -9.34 -11.85 -6.63
CA PRO A 70 -7.92 -12.11 -6.83
C PRO A 70 -7.35 -11.41 -8.06
N LEU A 71 -8.13 -11.35 -9.15
CA LEU A 71 -7.71 -10.68 -10.41
C LEU A 71 -7.66 -9.16 -10.22
N LEU A 72 -8.63 -8.58 -9.54
CA LEU A 72 -8.65 -7.15 -9.23
C LEU A 72 -7.47 -6.76 -8.34
N LEU A 73 -7.18 -7.56 -7.32
CA LEU A 73 -6.03 -7.35 -6.44
C LEU A 73 -4.70 -7.55 -7.18
N PHE A 74 -4.63 -8.48 -8.13
CA PHE A 74 -3.47 -8.65 -8.99
C PHE A 74 -3.23 -7.39 -9.83
N ALA A 75 -4.26 -6.89 -10.51
CA ALA A 75 -4.17 -5.65 -11.29
C ALA A 75 -3.73 -4.45 -10.43
N TYR A 76 -4.27 -4.32 -9.22
CA TYR A 76 -3.85 -3.26 -8.29
C TYR A 76 -2.37 -3.35 -7.91
N ARG A 77 -1.85 -4.55 -7.68
CA ARG A 77 -0.45 -4.77 -7.30
C ARG A 77 0.54 -4.50 -8.43
N GLU A 78 0.08 -4.54 -9.68
CA GLU A 78 0.90 -4.30 -10.86
C GLU A 78 1.08 -2.81 -11.16
N ILE A 79 0.14 -1.97 -10.74
CA ILE A 79 0.14 -0.53 -11.03
C ILE A 79 1.11 0.20 -10.09
N PRO A 80 2.04 1.03 -10.64
CA PRO A 80 2.91 1.86 -9.82
C PRO A 80 2.12 2.83 -8.94
N VAL A 81 2.49 2.91 -7.67
CA VAL A 81 1.93 3.89 -6.73
C VAL A 81 2.63 5.22 -6.97
N GLU A 82 1.87 6.27 -7.29
CA GLU A 82 2.39 7.59 -7.65
C GLU A 82 3.39 8.15 -6.62
N THR A 83 3.10 7.98 -5.33
CA THR A 83 3.97 8.46 -4.24
C THR A 83 5.27 7.69 -4.08
N LEU A 84 5.38 6.49 -4.63
CA LEU A 84 6.55 5.62 -4.49
C LEU A 84 7.31 5.45 -5.81
N GLY A 85 6.64 5.65 -6.95
CA GLY A 85 7.18 5.42 -8.29
C GLY A 85 7.32 3.95 -8.68
N PHE A 86 6.98 3.03 -7.79
CA PHE A 86 7.08 1.58 -7.97
C PHE A 86 5.74 0.90 -7.70
N SER A 87 5.52 -0.24 -8.32
CA SER A 87 4.36 -1.06 -8.01
C SER A 87 4.54 -1.82 -6.67
N PRO A 88 3.44 -2.15 -5.97
CA PRO A 88 3.52 -2.97 -4.75
C PRO A 88 4.23 -4.31 -4.98
N PHE A 89 4.09 -4.88 -6.17
CA PHE A 89 4.75 -6.11 -6.54
C PHE A 89 6.26 -5.93 -6.69
N GLU A 90 6.70 -4.87 -7.37
CA GLU A 90 8.14 -4.56 -7.51
C GLU A 90 8.82 -4.30 -6.17
N MET A 91 8.12 -3.61 -5.27
CA MET A 91 8.61 -3.34 -3.91
C MET A 91 8.79 -4.62 -3.07
N LEU A 92 8.00 -5.65 -3.35
CA LEU A 92 8.05 -6.91 -2.61
C LEU A 92 9.04 -7.91 -3.22
N PHE A 93 9.06 -8.01 -4.55
CA PHE A 93 9.79 -9.07 -5.26
C PHE A 93 11.05 -8.58 -6.00
N GLY A 94 11.24 -7.27 -6.18
CA GLY A 94 12.38 -6.68 -6.86
C GLY A 94 12.38 -6.83 -8.39
N TYR A 95 11.24 -7.18 -8.99
CA TYR A 95 11.07 -7.26 -10.44
C TYR A 95 9.62 -6.97 -10.82
N SER A 96 9.43 -6.50 -12.07
CA SER A 96 8.10 -6.19 -12.59
C SER A 96 7.28 -7.46 -12.83
N VAL A 97 5.98 -7.36 -12.62
CA VAL A 97 5.05 -8.45 -12.94
C VAL A 97 5.07 -8.74 -14.44
N ARG A 98 5.06 -10.01 -14.78
CA ARG A 98 4.74 -10.45 -16.14
C ARG A 98 3.24 -10.71 -16.23
N GLY A 99 2.49 -9.66 -16.56
CA GLY A 99 1.05 -9.79 -16.77
C GLY A 99 0.69 -10.65 -17.98
N PRO A 100 -0.58 -11.05 -18.11
CA PRO A 100 -1.05 -11.89 -19.23
C PRO A 100 -0.68 -11.34 -20.62
N LEU A 101 -0.73 -10.02 -20.80
CA LEU A 101 -0.35 -9.36 -22.05
C LEU A 101 1.14 -9.50 -22.38
N GLU A 102 2.01 -9.44 -21.38
CA GLU A 102 3.45 -9.65 -21.56
C GLU A 102 3.75 -11.10 -21.94
N LEU A 103 3.05 -12.04 -21.31
CA LEU A 103 3.15 -13.47 -21.66
C LEU A 103 2.66 -13.73 -23.09
N LEU A 104 1.54 -13.14 -23.50
CA LEU A 104 1.04 -13.23 -24.87
C LEU A 104 2.02 -12.61 -25.88
N LYS A 105 2.54 -11.42 -25.59
CA LYS A 105 3.56 -10.78 -26.43
C LYS A 105 4.83 -11.64 -26.55
N SER A 106 5.26 -12.28 -25.47
CA SER A 106 6.42 -13.17 -25.48
C SER A 106 6.17 -14.44 -26.27
N ALA A 107 4.94 -14.98 -26.26
CA ALA A 107 4.53 -16.14 -27.05
C ALA A 107 4.43 -15.82 -28.55
N TRP A 108 4.07 -14.60 -28.92
CA TRP A 108 3.97 -14.17 -30.31
C TRP A 108 5.30 -13.68 -30.91
N LYS A 109 6.28 -13.36 -30.12
CA LYS A 109 7.61 -13.08 -30.64
C LYS A 109 8.20 -14.40 -31.15
N PRO A 110 8.58 -14.49 -32.43
CA PRO A 110 9.28 -15.68 -32.90
C PRO A 110 10.50 -15.89 -32.03
N THR A 111 10.66 -17.11 -31.56
CA THR A 111 11.78 -17.53 -30.71
C THR A 111 13.07 -17.33 -31.49
N SER A 112 13.57 -16.09 -31.53
CA SER A 112 14.95 -15.85 -31.89
C SER A 112 15.75 -16.56 -30.81
N LEU A 113 16.34 -17.68 -31.18
CA LEU A 113 17.25 -18.55 -30.44
C LEU A 113 17.61 -17.95 -29.07
N THR A 114 16.96 -18.43 -28.04
CA THR A 114 17.21 -18.08 -26.66
C THR A 114 18.71 -18.19 -26.43
N LYS A 115 19.39 -17.02 -26.37
CA LYS A 115 20.69 -16.97 -25.74
C LYS A 115 20.42 -17.54 -24.35
N SER A 116 20.84 -18.79 -24.14
CA SER A 116 20.75 -19.46 -22.86
C SER A 116 21.33 -18.49 -21.84
N LYS A 117 20.48 -17.94 -20.98
CA LYS A 117 20.96 -17.11 -19.87
C LYS A 117 22.01 -17.97 -19.18
N PRO A 118 23.22 -17.49 -18.97
CA PRO A 118 24.24 -18.27 -18.27
C PRO A 118 23.59 -18.77 -16.98
N LYS A 119 23.80 -20.04 -16.65
CA LYS A 119 23.31 -20.62 -15.38
C LYS A 119 23.87 -19.77 -14.25
N GLN A 120 23.13 -18.75 -13.83
CA GLN A 120 23.52 -17.96 -12.68
C GLN A 120 23.51 -18.86 -11.48
N ASN A 121 24.58 -18.89 -10.73
CA ASN A 121 24.62 -19.59 -9.44
C ASN A 121 23.49 -19.01 -8.56
N VAL A 122 22.77 -19.87 -7.88
CA VAL A 122 21.64 -19.49 -6.99
C VAL A 122 22.03 -18.33 -6.05
N LEU A 123 23.26 -18.35 -5.54
CA LEU A 123 23.80 -17.28 -4.69
C LEU A 123 23.87 -15.93 -5.43
N GLN A 124 24.34 -15.91 -6.67
CA GLN A 124 24.41 -14.67 -7.47
C GLN A 124 23.00 -14.14 -7.77
N TYR A 125 22.04 -15.03 -8.01
CA TYR A 125 20.64 -14.64 -8.20
C TYR A 125 20.07 -13.99 -6.93
N ILE A 126 20.25 -14.62 -5.77
CA ILE A 126 19.77 -14.09 -4.48
C ILE A 126 20.39 -12.73 -4.15
N LEU A 127 21.70 -12.60 -4.35
CA LEU A 127 22.41 -11.33 -4.12
C LEU A 127 21.89 -10.25 -5.08
N GLY A 128 21.70 -10.55 -6.35
CA GLY A 128 21.15 -9.62 -7.33
C GLY A 128 19.72 -9.18 -7.03
N VAL A 129 18.86 -10.06 -6.53
CA VAL A 129 17.50 -9.70 -6.07
C VAL A 129 17.56 -8.80 -4.84
N ARG A 130 18.43 -9.12 -3.87
CA ARG A 130 18.60 -8.31 -2.66
C ARG A 130 19.09 -6.91 -2.98
N GLU A 131 20.06 -6.77 -3.88
CA GLU A 131 20.57 -5.47 -4.31
C GLU A 131 19.49 -4.64 -4.99
N LYS A 132 18.72 -5.24 -5.92
CA LYS A 132 17.58 -4.57 -6.57
C LYS A 132 16.54 -4.09 -5.57
N LEU A 133 16.18 -4.92 -4.59
CA LEU A 133 15.24 -4.55 -3.53
C LEU A 133 15.75 -3.37 -2.71
N ASN A 134 17.04 -3.34 -2.38
CA ASN A 134 17.63 -2.22 -1.64
C ASN A 134 17.55 -0.93 -2.47
N VAL A 135 17.94 -0.97 -3.74
CA VAL A 135 17.87 0.20 -4.64
C VAL A 135 16.42 0.69 -4.80
N CYS A 136 15.47 -0.22 -5.06
CA CYS A 136 14.05 0.14 -5.15
C CYS A 136 13.54 0.78 -3.86
N ARG A 137 13.96 0.26 -2.70
CA ARG A 137 13.58 0.80 -1.40
C ARG A 137 14.13 2.21 -1.18
N GLU A 138 15.39 2.46 -1.50
CA GLU A 138 16.00 3.78 -1.34
C GLU A 138 15.33 4.81 -2.25
N LEU A 139 15.11 4.48 -3.51
CA LEU A 139 14.42 5.34 -4.46
C LEU A 139 12.97 5.61 -4.04
N ALA A 140 12.23 4.59 -3.60
CA ALA A 140 10.86 4.75 -3.12
C ALA A 140 10.79 5.64 -1.87
N LEU A 141 11.75 5.51 -0.95
CA LEU A 141 11.84 6.39 0.22
C LEU A 141 12.16 7.83 -0.15
N ALA A 142 13.00 8.06 -1.16
CA ALA A 142 13.29 9.40 -1.66
C ALA A 142 12.03 10.04 -2.25
N HIS A 143 11.35 9.36 -3.16
CA HIS A 143 10.07 9.80 -3.73
C HIS A 143 9.01 10.08 -2.65
N ALA A 144 8.86 9.18 -1.68
CA ALA A 144 7.91 9.36 -0.59
C ALA A 144 8.21 10.61 0.26
N LYS A 145 9.49 10.94 0.47
CA LYS A 145 9.88 12.17 1.16
C LYS A 145 9.50 13.42 0.37
N GLU A 146 9.78 13.44 -0.93
CA GLU A 146 9.41 14.55 -1.81
C GLU A 146 7.91 14.77 -1.84
N GLU A 147 7.12 13.72 -2.00
CA GLU A 147 5.66 13.79 -2.00
C GLU A 147 5.08 14.24 -0.65
N LYS A 148 5.69 13.83 0.47
CA LYS A 148 5.33 14.33 1.80
C LYS A 148 5.58 15.83 1.93
N VAL A 149 6.70 16.34 1.41
CA VAL A 149 7.00 17.78 1.43
C VAL A 149 5.98 18.55 0.60
N LYS A 150 5.66 18.09 -0.61
CA LYS A 150 4.63 18.70 -1.47
C LYS A 150 3.26 18.71 -0.77
N SER A 151 2.86 17.57 -0.20
CA SER A 151 1.59 17.46 0.53
C SER A 151 1.54 18.38 1.74
N LYS A 152 2.63 18.47 2.50
CA LYS A 152 2.74 19.39 3.64
C LYS A 152 2.63 20.85 3.18
N THR A 153 3.39 21.26 2.17
CA THR A 153 3.35 22.62 1.63
C THR A 153 1.94 22.99 1.16
N TRP A 154 1.22 22.06 0.53
CA TRP A 154 -0.16 22.29 0.10
C TRP A 154 -1.11 22.42 1.28
N TYR A 155 -0.96 21.60 2.30
CA TYR A 155 -1.77 21.63 3.52
C TYR A 155 -1.53 22.93 4.30
N ASP A 156 -0.27 23.30 4.48
CA ASP A 156 0.14 24.48 5.27
C ASP A 156 -0.29 25.82 4.66
N ARG A 157 -0.58 25.86 3.35
CA ARG A 157 -1.13 27.07 2.70
C ARG A 157 -2.45 27.55 3.30
N LYS A 158 -3.23 26.66 3.91
CA LYS A 158 -4.53 26.94 4.53
C LYS A 158 -4.52 26.74 6.04
N ALA A 159 -3.40 26.29 6.58
CA ALA A 159 -3.25 26.12 8.02
C ALA A 159 -3.07 27.49 8.70
N LEU A 160 -3.92 27.77 9.66
CA LEU A 160 -3.75 28.93 10.55
C LEU A 160 -3.08 28.44 11.82
N GLU A 161 -1.97 29.06 12.17
CA GLU A 161 -1.32 28.80 13.44
C GLU A 161 -2.21 29.30 14.57
N ARG A 162 -2.62 28.40 15.45
CA ARG A 162 -3.45 28.71 16.62
C ARG A 162 -2.70 28.28 17.85
N SER A 163 -2.40 29.24 18.72
CA SER A 163 -1.89 28.99 20.06
C SER A 163 -3.05 29.09 21.05
N PHE A 164 -3.10 28.17 22.00
CA PHE A 164 -4.08 28.17 23.07
C PHE A 164 -3.33 28.29 24.38
N GLU A 165 -3.83 29.16 25.26
CA GLU A 165 -3.29 29.29 26.61
C GLU A 165 -4.03 28.36 27.58
N PRO A 166 -3.36 27.90 28.65
CA PRO A 166 -4.04 27.15 29.70
C PRO A 166 -5.22 27.95 30.23
N GLU A 167 -6.37 27.30 30.50
CA GLU A 167 -7.63 27.87 30.97
C GLU A 167 -8.43 28.69 29.92
N GLN A 168 -7.98 28.77 28.68
CA GLN A 168 -8.76 29.40 27.62
C GLN A 168 -9.98 28.55 27.26
N LEU A 169 -11.15 29.16 27.22
CA LEU A 169 -12.37 28.51 26.76
C LEU A 169 -12.32 28.34 25.23
N VAL A 170 -12.45 27.13 24.76
CA VAL A 170 -12.45 26.80 23.33
C VAL A 170 -13.74 26.09 22.95
N LEU A 171 -14.26 26.39 21.77
CA LEU A 171 -15.39 25.68 21.21
C LEU A 171 -14.87 24.44 20.45
N VAL A 172 -15.28 23.26 20.89
CA VAL A 172 -14.93 21.99 20.25
C VAL A 172 -16.11 21.53 19.42
N CYS A 173 -15.93 21.41 18.08
CA CYS A 173 -16.89 20.73 17.24
C CYS A 173 -16.77 19.22 17.45
N LEU A 174 -17.72 18.63 18.16
CA LEU A 174 -17.86 17.18 18.24
C LEU A 174 -18.66 16.73 17.00
N PRO A 175 -18.19 15.73 16.23
CA PRO A 175 -19.00 15.15 15.18
C PRO A 175 -20.24 14.53 15.83
N SER A 176 -21.42 14.81 15.27
CA SER A 176 -22.67 14.17 15.71
C SER A 176 -22.52 12.66 15.57
N MET A 177 -22.72 11.95 16.66
CA MET A 177 -22.89 10.50 16.60
C MET A 177 -24.21 10.22 15.89
N GLY A 178 -24.14 9.85 14.61
CA GLY A 178 -25.26 9.35 13.82
C GLY A 178 -25.40 7.84 13.99
#